data_fa6d9e7d942ff5ba63e6a5fafb995807
#
_entry.id   fa6d9e7d942ff5ba63e6a5fafb995807
#
_cell.length_a   1.000
_cell.length_b   1.000
_cell.length_c   1.000
_cell.angle_alpha   90.00
_cell.angle_beta   90.00
_cell.angle_gamma   90.00
#
_symmetry.space_group_name_H-M   'P 1'
#
loop_
_entity.id
_entity.type
_entity.pdbx_description
1 polymer ?
#
loop_
_entity_poly.entity_id
_entity_poly.type
_entity_poly.pdbx_seq_one_letter_code
_entity_poly.pdbx_strand_id
1 'polypeptide(L)'
;MNNIISLSGNLLLIICLATSMLQSLNLFTANSYTNNNVKLFSTIQFTSIVLAFLILIFLFTQSNFGFELVTFHSHSEKPFLYKISGAWGNHEGSLLLWILILTLFNFLYSLSAERDKLYKNKVIAIQSILILGFVLFSIALSNPFALNESPQSEGLGLNPILQDPLLAIHPPILYFGYVGFS
;
A
#
# COMPACT_ATOMS: atom_id res chain seq x y z
N MET A 1 -12.52 -14.27 13.02
CA MET A 1 -11.46 -14.32 11.99
C MET A 1 -11.25 -12.95 11.38
N ASN A 2 -12.30 -12.24 10.94
CA ASN A 2 -12.16 -10.91 10.30
C ASN A 2 -11.45 -9.87 11.16
N ASN A 3 -11.74 -9.81 12.47
CA ASN A 3 -11.04 -8.88 13.38
C ASN A 3 -9.51 -9.09 13.41
N ILE A 4 -9.05 -10.34 13.34
CA ILE A 4 -7.60 -10.63 13.32
C ILE A 4 -6.99 -10.16 12.00
N ILE A 5 -7.65 -10.38 10.86
CA ILE A 5 -7.16 -9.96 9.56
C ILE A 5 -7.13 -8.40 9.46
N SER A 6 -8.21 -7.74 9.91
CA SER A 6 -8.26 -6.28 9.99
C SER A 6 -7.13 -5.73 10.86
N LEU A 7 -6.94 -6.29 12.06
CA LEU A 7 -5.87 -5.90 12.97
C LEU A 7 -4.49 -6.11 12.34
N SER A 8 -4.27 -7.24 11.64
CA SER A 8 -3.00 -7.53 10.96
C SER A 8 -2.71 -6.53 9.84
N GLY A 9 -3.71 -6.21 9.00
CA GLY A 9 -3.57 -5.21 7.94
C GLY A 9 -3.24 -3.82 8.50
N ASN A 10 -3.99 -3.38 9.52
CA ASN A 10 -3.75 -2.10 10.19
C ASN A 10 -2.38 -2.05 10.88
N LEU A 11 -1.94 -3.14 11.52
CA LEU A 11 -0.62 -3.23 12.15
C LEU A 11 0.51 -3.04 11.12
N LEU A 12 0.38 -3.63 9.93
CA LEU A 12 1.35 -3.47 8.85
C LEU A 12 1.43 -2.02 8.36
N LEU A 13 0.29 -1.32 8.24
CA LEU A 13 0.26 0.11 7.93
C LEU A 13 0.94 0.94 9.03
N ILE A 14 0.69 0.63 10.30
CA ILE A 14 1.30 1.31 11.45
C ILE A 14 2.82 1.07 11.49
N ILE A 15 3.30 -0.13 11.17
CA ILE A 15 4.74 -0.43 11.07
C ILE A 15 5.38 0.41 9.95
N CYS A 16 4.73 0.50 8.79
CA CYS A 16 5.19 1.36 7.71
C CYS A 16 5.21 2.83 8.12
N LEU A 17 4.16 3.31 8.80
CA LEU A 17 4.07 4.68 9.33
C LEU A 17 5.23 5.00 10.28
N ALA A 18 5.44 4.14 11.27
CA ALA A 18 6.50 4.33 12.28
C ALA A 18 7.90 4.35 11.66
N THR A 19 8.17 3.42 10.75
CA THR A 19 9.48 3.35 10.07
C THR A 19 9.69 4.53 9.11
N SER A 20 8.63 5.01 8.45
CA SER A 20 8.69 6.22 7.60
C SER A 20 8.94 7.47 8.43
N MET A 21 8.31 7.59 9.60
CA MET A 21 8.55 8.68 10.54
C MET A 21 10.01 8.67 11.02
N LEU A 22 10.54 7.54 11.45
CA LEU A 22 11.93 7.42 11.88
C LEU A 22 12.90 7.77 10.76
N GLN A 23 12.64 7.32 9.53
CA GLN A 23 13.51 7.57 8.39
C GLN A 23 13.46 9.03 7.93
N SER A 24 12.32 9.69 8.02
CA SER A 24 12.15 11.12 7.70
C SER A 24 12.97 12.04 8.61
N LEU A 25 13.20 11.64 9.87
CA LEU A 25 14.03 12.39 10.82
C LEU A 25 15.48 12.54 10.36
N ASN A 26 15.97 11.66 9.48
CA ASN A 26 17.32 11.78 8.89
C ASN A 26 17.53 13.08 8.10
N LEU A 27 16.45 13.73 7.66
CA LEU A 27 16.54 15.02 6.99
C LEU A 27 17.09 16.11 7.90
N PHE A 28 16.76 16.04 9.20
CA PHE A 28 17.05 17.06 10.20
C PHE A 28 18.29 16.74 11.04
N THR A 29 18.82 15.52 10.96
CA THR A 29 19.98 15.11 11.74
C THR A 29 21.26 15.19 10.93
N ALA A 30 22.28 15.89 11.47
CA ALA A 30 23.62 15.97 10.86
C ALA A 30 24.36 14.61 10.94
N ASN A 31 24.04 13.77 11.93
CA ASN A 31 24.53 12.41 12.05
C ASN A 31 23.57 11.47 11.32
N SER A 32 23.89 11.20 10.08
CA SER A 32 23.15 10.21 9.27
C SER A 32 23.15 8.85 9.97
N TYR A 33 21.98 8.23 10.06
CA TYR A 33 21.91 6.80 10.36
C TYR A 33 22.91 6.03 9.48
N THR A 34 23.47 4.97 10.01
CA THR A 34 24.34 4.12 9.20
C THR A 34 23.60 3.62 7.98
N ASN A 35 24.29 3.41 6.87
CA ASN A 35 23.69 2.91 5.63
C ASN A 35 22.85 1.62 5.85
N ASN A 36 23.22 0.82 6.87
CA ASN A 36 22.48 -0.40 7.22
C ASN A 36 21.09 -0.09 7.80
N ASN A 37 20.95 0.94 8.64
CA ASN A 37 19.67 1.32 9.21
C ASN A 37 18.72 1.88 8.13
N VAL A 38 19.25 2.65 7.18
CA VAL A 38 18.47 3.18 6.06
C VAL A 38 17.93 2.04 5.20
N LYS A 39 18.75 1.06 4.85
CA LYS A 39 18.32 -0.13 4.11
C LYS A 39 17.29 -0.94 4.90
N LEU A 40 17.52 -1.13 6.19
CA LEU A 40 16.60 -1.89 7.06
C LEU A 40 15.22 -1.24 7.08
N PHE A 41 15.13 0.07 7.33
CA PHE A 41 13.85 0.77 7.37
C PHE A 41 13.12 0.74 6.02
N SER A 42 13.83 0.98 4.90
CA SER A 42 13.21 0.88 3.57
C SER A 42 12.73 -0.55 3.27
N THR A 43 13.45 -1.57 3.72
CA THR A 43 13.02 -2.98 3.58
C THR A 43 11.75 -3.24 4.40
N ILE A 44 11.69 -2.75 5.65
CA ILE A 44 10.51 -2.94 6.52
C ILE A 44 9.31 -2.22 5.92
N GLN A 45 9.46 -0.97 5.43
CA GLN A 45 8.39 -0.24 4.76
C GLN A 45 7.83 -1.04 3.58
N PHE A 46 8.69 -1.45 2.66
CA PHE A 46 8.29 -2.20 1.47
C PHE A 46 7.62 -3.53 1.83
N THR A 47 8.25 -4.35 2.68
CA THR A 47 7.69 -5.66 3.04
C THR A 47 6.36 -5.55 3.79
N SER A 48 6.21 -4.55 4.67
CA SER A 48 4.94 -4.32 5.37
C SER A 48 3.82 -3.98 4.39
N ILE A 49 4.06 -3.10 3.41
CA ILE A 49 3.03 -2.74 2.43
C ILE A 49 2.76 -3.87 1.44
N VAL A 50 3.78 -4.65 1.03
CA VAL A 50 3.57 -5.87 0.22
C VAL A 50 2.63 -6.84 0.95
N LEU A 51 2.88 -7.12 2.22
CA LEU A 51 2.04 -8.02 3.01
C LEU A 51 0.62 -7.47 3.18
N ALA A 52 0.47 -6.17 3.45
CA ALA A 52 -0.83 -5.52 3.54
C ALA A 52 -1.61 -5.64 2.22
N PHE A 53 -0.94 -5.40 1.08
CA PHE A 53 -1.56 -5.51 -0.23
C PHE A 53 -1.94 -6.95 -0.58
N LEU A 54 -1.12 -7.94 -0.21
CA LEU A 54 -1.45 -9.36 -0.38
C LEU A 54 -2.65 -9.78 0.47
N ILE A 55 -2.76 -9.26 1.71
CA ILE A 55 -3.95 -9.46 2.54
C ILE A 55 -5.18 -8.89 1.82
N LEU A 56 -5.10 -7.69 1.25
CA LEU A 56 -6.22 -7.09 0.52
C LEU A 56 -6.63 -7.94 -0.69
N ILE A 57 -5.66 -8.38 -1.52
CA ILE A 57 -5.95 -9.31 -2.65
C ILE A 57 -6.62 -10.59 -2.15
N PHE A 58 -6.13 -11.17 -1.06
CA PHE A 58 -6.72 -12.35 -0.46
C PHE A 58 -8.18 -12.13 -0.05
N LEU A 59 -8.51 -11.01 0.58
CA LEU A 59 -9.89 -10.66 0.96
C LEU A 59 -10.82 -10.58 -0.26
N PHE A 60 -10.37 -9.96 -1.35
CA PHE A 60 -11.12 -9.87 -2.59
C PHE A 60 -11.31 -11.23 -3.27
N THR A 61 -10.27 -12.06 -3.31
CA THR A 61 -10.36 -13.39 -3.94
C THR A 61 -11.28 -14.33 -3.16
N GLN A 62 -11.33 -14.20 -1.84
CA GLN A 62 -12.24 -14.95 -0.97
C GLN A 62 -13.66 -14.37 -0.91
N SER A 63 -13.90 -13.21 -1.57
CA SER A 63 -15.18 -12.49 -1.48
C SER A 63 -15.62 -12.30 -0.01
N ASN A 64 -14.70 -11.82 0.84
CA ASN A 64 -14.96 -11.67 2.27
C ASN A 64 -15.74 -10.38 2.55
N PHE A 65 -17.06 -10.44 2.48
CA PHE A 65 -17.97 -9.31 2.71
C PHE A 65 -18.07 -8.85 4.17
N GLY A 66 -17.25 -9.37 5.07
CA GLY A 66 -17.01 -8.79 6.39
C GLY A 66 -16.17 -7.51 6.37
N PHE A 67 -15.58 -7.17 5.20
CA PHE A 67 -14.85 -5.94 4.97
C PHE A 67 -15.64 -4.99 4.07
N GLU A 68 -15.73 -3.74 4.47
CA GLU A 68 -16.50 -2.71 3.79
C GLU A 68 -16.08 -2.58 2.32
N LEU A 69 -14.78 -2.48 2.08
CA LEU A 69 -14.21 -2.33 0.75
C LEU A 69 -14.58 -3.48 -0.19
N VAL A 70 -14.55 -4.72 0.29
CA VAL A 70 -14.90 -5.90 -0.50
C VAL A 70 -16.39 -5.93 -0.81
N THR A 71 -17.23 -5.54 0.16
CA THR A 71 -18.68 -5.46 -0.02
C THR A 71 -19.07 -4.48 -1.11
N PHE A 72 -18.46 -3.30 -1.12
CA PHE A 72 -18.80 -2.26 -2.11
C PHE A 72 -18.24 -2.51 -3.51
N HIS A 73 -17.17 -3.31 -3.64
CA HIS A 73 -16.42 -3.42 -4.89
C HIS A 73 -16.22 -4.86 -5.41
N SER A 74 -16.86 -5.87 -4.79
CA SER A 74 -16.77 -7.26 -5.23
C SER A 74 -18.13 -7.94 -5.23
N HIS A 75 -18.19 -9.14 -5.83
CA HIS A 75 -19.35 -10.04 -5.86
C HIS A 75 -18.86 -11.49 -5.94
N SER A 76 -19.60 -12.45 -5.41
CA SER A 76 -19.17 -13.85 -5.38
C SER A 76 -19.01 -14.46 -6.76
N GLU A 77 -19.88 -14.11 -7.70
CA GLU A 77 -19.91 -14.65 -9.08
C GLU A 77 -18.90 -14.02 -10.03
N LYS A 78 -18.08 -13.05 -9.57
CA LYS A 78 -17.09 -12.40 -10.45
C LYS A 78 -16.01 -13.38 -10.90
N PRO A 79 -15.55 -13.29 -12.19
CA PRO A 79 -14.34 -13.96 -12.63
C PRO A 79 -13.13 -13.59 -11.77
N PHE A 80 -12.25 -14.55 -11.53
CA PHE A 80 -11.10 -14.42 -10.64
C PHE A 80 -10.22 -13.21 -10.94
N LEU A 81 -9.99 -12.90 -12.23
CA LEU A 81 -9.23 -11.74 -12.67
C LEU A 81 -9.82 -10.42 -12.13
N TYR A 82 -11.15 -10.28 -12.20
CA TYR A 82 -11.83 -9.09 -11.73
C TYR A 82 -12.01 -9.03 -10.20
N LYS A 83 -11.91 -10.17 -9.51
CA LYS A 83 -11.74 -10.17 -8.06
C LYS A 83 -10.39 -9.57 -7.67
N ILE A 84 -9.30 -10.00 -8.30
CA ILE A 84 -7.97 -9.43 -8.06
C ILE A 84 -7.92 -7.95 -8.39
N SER A 85 -8.40 -7.54 -9.57
CA SER A 85 -8.37 -6.13 -9.97
C SER A 85 -9.30 -5.25 -9.12
N GLY A 86 -10.30 -5.83 -8.48
CA GLY A 86 -11.12 -5.17 -7.49
C GLY A 86 -10.30 -4.61 -6.32
N ALA A 87 -9.17 -5.23 -5.99
CA ALA A 87 -8.28 -4.74 -4.93
C ALA A 87 -7.72 -3.34 -5.19
N TRP A 88 -7.58 -2.91 -6.44
CA TRP A 88 -7.15 -1.55 -6.83
C TRP A 88 -8.17 -0.78 -7.66
N GLY A 89 -9.32 -1.37 -7.95
CA GLY A 89 -10.42 -0.74 -8.68
C GLY A 89 -11.29 0.21 -7.86
N ASN A 90 -10.79 0.71 -6.75
CA ASN A 90 -11.45 1.58 -5.80
C ASN A 90 -10.45 2.57 -5.20
N HIS A 91 -10.93 3.55 -4.44
CA HIS A 91 -10.08 4.61 -3.88
C HIS A 91 -9.05 4.07 -2.86
N GLU A 92 -9.49 3.29 -1.90
CA GLU A 92 -8.67 2.80 -0.77
C GLU A 92 -7.58 1.84 -1.26
N GLY A 93 -7.97 0.89 -2.10
CA GLY A 93 -7.04 -0.10 -2.64
C GLY A 93 -6.06 0.49 -3.67
N SER A 94 -6.51 1.46 -4.48
CA SER A 94 -5.63 2.18 -5.40
C SER A 94 -4.61 3.04 -4.66
N LEU A 95 -5.00 3.65 -3.54
CA LEU A 95 -4.09 4.37 -2.65
C LEU A 95 -3.05 3.42 -2.04
N LEU A 96 -3.46 2.23 -1.58
CA LEU A 96 -2.53 1.23 -1.06
C LEU A 96 -1.54 0.75 -2.14
N LEU A 97 -2.01 0.57 -3.39
CA LEU A 97 -1.13 0.26 -4.53
C LEU A 97 -0.14 1.40 -4.80
N TRP A 98 -0.57 2.66 -4.70
CA TRP A 98 0.31 3.82 -4.83
C TRP A 98 1.43 3.80 -3.78
N ILE A 99 1.06 3.57 -2.51
CA ILE A 99 2.02 3.44 -1.40
C ILE A 99 2.98 2.26 -1.64
N LEU A 100 2.48 1.15 -2.17
CA LEU A 100 3.29 -0.01 -2.51
C LEU A 100 4.39 0.35 -3.52
N ILE A 101 4.06 1.08 -4.57
CA ILE A 101 5.01 1.48 -5.61
C ILE A 101 6.00 2.53 -5.04
N LEU A 102 5.54 3.49 -4.23
CA LEU A 102 6.42 4.43 -3.53
C LEU A 102 7.44 3.70 -2.65
N THR A 103 7.00 2.76 -1.83
CA THR A 103 7.89 2.00 -0.96
C THR A 103 8.83 1.09 -1.73
N LEU A 104 8.40 0.55 -2.89
CA LEU A 104 9.26 -0.20 -3.81
C LEU A 104 10.42 0.67 -4.33
N PHE A 105 10.13 1.86 -4.86
CA PHE A 105 11.18 2.76 -5.37
C PHE A 105 12.11 3.24 -4.26
N ASN A 106 11.57 3.55 -3.07
CA ASN A 106 12.37 3.88 -1.90
C ASN A 106 13.33 2.72 -1.51
N PHE A 107 12.82 1.49 -1.50
CA PHE A 107 13.60 0.28 -1.25
C PHE A 107 14.68 0.09 -2.33
N LEU A 108 14.33 0.12 -3.61
CA LEU A 108 15.29 -0.03 -4.72
C LEU A 108 16.38 1.03 -4.67
N TYR A 109 16.03 2.30 -4.41
CA TYR A 109 17.02 3.35 -4.27
C TYR A 109 17.91 3.14 -3.04
N SER A 110 17.38 2.58 -1.94
CA SER A 110 18.18 2.23 -0.77
C SER A 110 19.29 1.20 -1.07
N LEU A 111 19.09 0.37 -2.09
CA LEU A 111 20.08 -0.63 -2.55
C LEU A 111 21.11 -0.07 -3.53
N SER A 112 20.87 1.12 -4.10
CA SER A 112 21.76 1.72 -5.08
C SER A 112 23.18 1.94 -4.55
N ALA A 113 24.18 1.90 -5.44
CA ALA A 113 25.58 2.12 -5.13
C ALA A 113 25.97 3.61 -5.16
N GLU A 114 25.07 4.51 -4.69
CA GLU A 114 25.35 5.95 -4.62
C GLU A 114 26.59 6.22 -3.77
N ARG A 115 27.54 7.00 -4.33
CA ARG A 115 28.82 7.34 -3.68
C ARG A 115 28.62 8.36 -2.56
N ASP A 116 27.77 9.35 -2.76
CA ASP A 116 27.42 10.32 -1.73
C ASP A 116 26.32 9.78 -0.81
N LYS A 117 26.74 9.21 0.29
CA LYS A 117 25.84 8.65 1.31
C LYS A 117 24.92 9.70 1.92
N LEU A 118 25.38 10.94 2.06
CA LEU A 118 24.57 12.02 2.63
C LEU A 118 23.44 12.39 1.68
N TYR A 119 23.76 12.54 0.40
CA TYR A 119 22.76 12.79 -0.64
C TYR A 119 21.70 11.69 -0.70
N LYS A 120 22.16 10.42 -0.75
CA LYS A 120 21.27 9.25 -0.74
C LYS A 120 20.32 9.25 0.46
N ASN A 121 20.84 9.50 1.67
CA ASN A 121 20.03 9.49 2.87
C ASN A 121 18.99 10.62 2.87
N LYS A 122 19.32 11.80 2.33
CA LYS A 122 18.37 12.90 2.18
C LYS A 122 17.26 12.58 1.19
N VAL A 123 17.58 11.99 0.04
CA VAL A 123 16.58 11.56 -0.94
C VAL A 123 15.61 10.56 -0.32
N ILE A 124 16.13 9.52 0.35
CA ILE A 124 15.33 8.51 1.02
C ILE A 124 14.48 9.14 2.15
N ALA A 125 15.00 10.11 2.88
CA ALA A 125 14.25 10.80 3.92
C ALA A 125 13.07 11.62 3.34
N ILE A 126 13.28 12.32 2.23
CA ILE A 126 12.22 13.06 1.52
C ILE A 126 11.14 12.08 1.02
N GLN A 127 11.57 10.98 0.38
CA GLN A 127 10.65 9.93 -0.07
C GLN A 127 9.83 9.36 1.10
N SER A 128 10.47 9.17 2.26
CA SER A 128 9.79 8.68 3.47
C SER A 128 8.78 9.66 4.04
N ILE A 129 8.95 10.97 3.84
CA ILE A 129 7.92 11.99 4.18
C ILE A 129 6.68 11.79 3.30
N LEU A 130 6.85 11.54 2.01
CA LEU A 130 5.73 11.27 1.10
C LEU A 130 5.00 9.98 1.52
N ILE A 131 5.75 8.90 1.78
CA ILE A 131 5.19 7.63 2.26
C ILE A 131 4.42 7.85 3.57
N LEU A 132 5.00 8.59 4.52
CA LEU A 132 4.37 8.94 5.80
C LEU A 132 3.01 9.62 5.59
N GLY A 133 2.96 10.63 4.72
CA GLY A 133 1.73 11.37 4.42
C GLY A 133 0.64 10.48 3.83
N PHE A 134 0.99 9.66 2.84
CA PHE A 134 0.03 8.76 2.19
C PHE A 134 -0.44 7.62 3.12
N VAL A 135 0.45 7.04 3.92
CA VAL A 135 0.06 6.00 4.90
C VAL A 135 -0.83 6.60 6.00
N LEU A 136 -0.51 7.80 6.49
CA LEU A 136 -1.35 8.49 7.47
C LEU A 136 -2.75 8.77 6.90
N PHE A 137 -2.83 9.25 5.66
CA PHE A 137 -4.10 9.45 4.96
C PHE A 137 -4.87 8.13 4.81
N SER A 138 -4.19 7.05 4.42
CA SER A 138 -4.81 5.73 4.30
C SER A 138 -5.39 5.25 5.63
N ILE A 139 -4.66 5.36 6.74
CA ILE A 139 -5.15 4.92 8.05
C ILE A 139 -6.33 5.77 8.54
N ALA A 140 -6.24 7.10 8.37
CA ALA A 140 -7.19 8.03 8.98
C ALA A 140 -8.48 8.22 8.18
N LEU A 141 -8.41 8.20 6.84
CA LEU A 141 -9.50 8.63 5.96
C LEU A 141 -9.88 7.62 4.88
N SER A 142 -9.05 6.59 4.64
CA SER A 142 -9.22 5.70 3.49
C SER A 142 -8.71 4.29 3.82
N ASN A 143 -9.21 3.72 4.93
CA ASN A 143 -8.68 2.48 5.47
C ASN A 143 -9.20 1.25 4.70
N PRO A 144 -8.31 0.52 3.97
CA PRO A 144 -8.71 -0.65 3.19
C PRO A 144 -9.10 -1.87 4.04
N PHE A 145 -8.84 -1.83 5.35
CA PHE A 145 -9.14 -2.91 6.30
C PHE A 145 -10.29 -2.58 7.26
N ALA A 146 -11.11 -1.58 6.91
CA ALA A 146 -12.32 -1.26 7.67
C ALA A 146 -13.29 -2.45 7.65
N LEU A 147 -13.83 -2.77 8.83
CA LEU A 147 -14.81 -3.84 8.98
C LEU A 147 -16.21 -3.30 8.70
N ASN A 148 -17.02 -4.12 8.07
CA ASN A 148 -18.41 -3.82 7.85
C ASN A 148 -19.20 -3.99 9.17
N GLU A 149 -19.90 -2.96 9.59
CA GLU A 149 -20.74 -3.01 10.80
C GLU A 149 -21.87 -4.05 10.68
N SER A 150 -22.41 -4.20 9.47
CA SER A 150 -23.45 -5.18 9.15
C SER A 150 -23.00 -6.03 7.96
N PRO A 151 -22.29 -7.15 8.20
CA PRO A 151 -21.84 -8.03 7.13
C PRO A 151 -23.00 -8.49 6.25
N GLN A 152 -22.87 -8.23 4.95
CA GLN A 152 -23.86 -8.63 3.96
C GLN A 152 -23.56 -10.04 3.45
N SER A 153 -24.60 -10.74 3.01
CA SER A 153 -24.47 -12.08 2.39
C SER A 153 -23.82 -12.01 1.00
N GLU A 154 -23.90 -10.84 0.34
CA GLU A 154 -23.37 -10.63 -1.01
C GLU A 154 -22.87 -9.17 -1.18
N GLY A 155 -21.93 -8.98 -2.10
CA GLY A 155 -21.39 -7.67 -2.41
C GLY A 155 -22.13 -6.94 -3.54
N LEU A 156 -21.98 -5.62 -3.58
CA LEU A 156 -22.64 -4.74 -4.56
C LEU A 156 -22.06 -4.83 -5.99
N GLY A 157 -20.88 -5.42 -6.12
CA GLY A 157 -20.23 -5.60 -7.40
C GLY A 157 -19.27 -4.46 -7.79
N LEU A 158 -18.36 -4.78 -8.70
CA LEU A 158 -17.46 -3.79 -9.33
C LEU A 158 -18.21 -3.04 -10.43
N ASN A 159 -17.88 -1.77 -10.61
CA ASN A 159 -18.40 -1.00 -11.73
C ASN A 159 -18.19 -1.78 -13.07
N PRO A 160 -19.23 -1.98 -13.89
CA PRO A 160 -19.13 -2.74 -15.14
C PRO A 160 -18.04 -2.22 -16.09
N ILE A 161 -17.76 -0.91 -16.09
CA ILE A 161 -16.67 -0.31 -16.89
C ILE A 161 -15.30 -0.88 -16.50
N LEU A 162 -15.10 -1.22 -15.23
CA LEU A 162 -13.83 -1.80 -14.75
C LEU A 162 -13.70 -3.32 -15.01
N GLN A 163 -14.69 -3.94 -15.63
CA GLN A 163 -14.69 -5.34 -16.03
C GLN A 163 -14.14 -5.53 -17.47
N ASP A 164 -13.23 -4.66 -17.88
CA ASP A 164 -12.43 -4.79 -19.08
C ASP A 164 -10.98 -5.16 -18.69
N PRO A 165 -10.34 -6.17 -19.33
CA PRO A 165 -8.99 -6.61 -18.99
C PRO A 165 -7.93 -5.50 -19.13
N LEU A 166 -8.07 -4.61 -20.11
CA LEU A 166 -7.14 -3.50 -20.30
C LEU A 166 -7.29 -2.45 -19.21
N LEU A 167 -8.54 -2.14 -18.82
CA LEU A 167 -8.82 -1.23 -17.71
C LEU A 167 -8.43 -1.83 -16.35
N ALA A 168 -8.45 -3.15 -16.20
CA ALA A 168 -7.97 -3.82 -14.99
C ALA A 168 -6.45 -3.65 -14.80
N ILE A 169 -5.67 -3.70 -15.90
CA ILE A 169 -4.20 -3.61 -15.87
C ILE A 169 -3.70 -2.16 -15.93
N HIS A 170 -4.48 -1.24 -16.49
CA HIS A 170 -4.08 0.16 -16.69
C HIS A 170 -3.63 0.88 -15.40
N PRO A 171 -4.36 0.82 -14.26
CA PRO A 171 -3.96 1.55 -13.05
C PRO A 171 -2.58 1.14 -12.50
N PRO A 172 -2.22 -0.14 -12.37
CA PRO A 172 -0.88 -0.54 -11.96
C PRO A 172 0.22 0.01 -12.86
N ILE A 173 0.06 -0.04 -14.19
CA ILE A 173 1.05 0.47 -15.15
C ILE A 173 1.16 1.99 -15.04
N LEU A 174 0.03 2.69 -14.95
CA LEU A 174 -0.02 4.14 -14.80
C LEU A 174 0.71 4.59 -13.53
N TYR A 175 0.45 3.94 -12.41
CA TYR A 175 1.09 4.27 -11.13
C TYR A 175 2.60 3.99 -11.16
N PHE A 176 3.04 2.92 -11.82
CA PHE A 176 4.47 2.67 -12.03
C PHE A 176 5.14 3.82 -12.77
N GLY A 177 4.49 4.37 -13.79
CA GLY A 177 4.99 5.53 -14.52
C GLY A 177 5.01 6.80 -13.65
N TYR A 178 3.90 7.18 -13.04
CA TYR A 178 3.80 8.41 -12.26
C TYR A 178 4.70 8.41 -11.01
N VAL A 179 4.64 7.33 -10.24
CA VAL A 179 5.40 7.23 -8.99
C VAL A 179 6.90 7.09 -9.25
N GLY A 180 7.27 6.56 -10.43
CA GLY A 180 8.68 6.46 -10.84
C GLY A 180 9.37 7.81 -11.00
N PHE A 181 8.61 8.91 -11.06
CA PHE A 181 9.14 10.29 -11.13
C PHE A 181 9.13 11.02 -9.77
N SER A 182 8.72 10.37 -8.70
CA SER A 182 8.65 10.97 -7.35
C SER A 182 9.97 10.94 -6.58
#